data_5b3932b6cbb07a92d29b5a08ca40e3a6
#
_entry.id   5b3932b6cbb07a92d29b5a08ca40e3a6
#
_cell.length_a   1.000
_cell.length_b   1.000
_cell.length_c   1.000
_cell.angle_alpha   90.00
_cell.angle_beta   90.00
_cell.angle_gamma   90.00
#
_symmetry.space_group_name_H-M   'P 1'
#
loop_
_entity.id
_entity.type
_entity.pdbx_description
1 polymer ?
#
loop_
_entity_poly.entity_id
_entity_poly.type
_entity_poly.pdbx_seq_one_letter_code
_entity_poly.pdbx_strand_id
1 'polypeptide(L)'
;MDEFDRRARRGEISPHALVSIPALTGDGFFEARLLPLFSSAFDPRRLLFRRHFHVGRLPVVTVIVAVVCVALWWLARERGDGVVTREALLLLGAKARARIVDEGEAWRLLTAGLLHKDGVHLGFNLFALLSVGAVLEGVYRRGDYVLLLVASSLSCMVASTLGSPPVTVGASGMIFGCLGCAVVFGRRFADVLPVRYRVYFGVVLVSYTALTFWIGLLSATIDHWGHAGGIVCGALFGALLEPRLLRLTAVREGAAALARPWIAAVVLVVVVVASGPLLPHALLRWQPASFSAFGVVVEHPNTWTRGSDPFGFLAFGNGVDALASLACARVESSPTLDAATERFLQGELAGLARAGHIADLVVEDTADDVVGGARAVPARRVHVRFVASDGPFVADGRVFVRGEIECTVVAAARVDATPRARALLDELVARLRFVATDAETAAIHATSLAPDSTKAWLARALAHEAAGDVASARGALARAEALVVAEPSWRPRLAAARARFELARGGALDRAETAARAAVAGAPDDADAHALLLEVLRRRRIAGLVAPGADPAGTAALGAAHEAARTEARARFPGDGRFAP
;
A
#
# COMPACT_ATOMS: atom_id res chain seq x y z
N MET A 1 17.79 -66.78 5.29
CA MET A 1 18.63 -65.73 4.66
C MET A 1 17.86 -64.45 4.38
N ASP A 2 16.74 -64.51 3.69
CA ASP A 2 15.96 -63.32 3.29
C ASP A 2 15.43 -62.49 4.48
N GLU A 3 15.11 -63.10 5.60
CA GLU A 3 14.67 -62.41 6.81
C GLU A 3 15.84 -61.67 7.49
N PHE A 4 17.00 -62.28 7.56
CA PHE A 4 18.20 -61.65 8.10
C PHE A 4 18.63 -60.46 7.24
N ASP A 5 18.66 -60.60 5.90
CA ASP A 5 18.98 -59.53 4.96
C ASP A 5 17.96 -58.37 5.08
N ARG A 6 16.67 -58.68 5.10
CA ARG A 6 15.60 -57.68 5.32
C ARG A 6 15.77 -56.91 6.62
N ARG A 7 16.05 -57.61 7.73
CA ARG A 7 16.23 -57.00 9.06
C ARG A 7 17.53 -56.21 9.16
N ALA A 8 18.63 -56.70 8.52
CA ALA A 8 19.89 -55.98 8.42
C ALA A 8 19.72 -54.69 7.60
N ARG A 9 19.07 -54.73 6.43
CA ARG A 9 18.74 -53.55 5.60
C ARG A 9 17.86 -52.55 6.31
N ARG A 10 16.97 -53.01 7.22
CA ARG A 10 16.11 -52.13 8.04
C ARG A 10 16.84 -51.55 9.25
N GLY A 11 18.11 -51.91 9.50
CA GLY A 11 18.87 -51.49 10.68
C GLY A 11 18.31 -52.09 11.98
N GLU A 12 17.67 -53.25 11.91
CA GLU A 12 17.09 -53.96 13.07
C GLU A 12 18.10 -54.85 13.80
N ILE A 13 19.20 -55.14 13.16
CA ILE A 13 20.27 -55.98 13.70
C ILE A 13 21.46 -55.08 14.00
N SER A 14 21.94 -55.08 15.26
CA SER A 14 23.19 -54.42 15.65
C SER A 14 24.39 -55.15 15.04
N PRO A 15 25.47 -54.45 14.63
CA PRO A 15 26.74 -55.09 14.18
C PRO A 15 27.30 -56.08 15.18
N HIS A 16 27.07 -55.84 16.48
CA HIS A 16 27.53 -56.69 17.57
C HIS A 16 26.48 -57.69 18.08
N ALA A 17 25.31 -57.76 17.42
CA ALA A 17 24.33 -58.80 17.78
C ALA A 17 24.86 -60.17 17.43
N LEU A 18 24.74 -61.10 18.37
CA LEU A 18 25.01 -62.49 18.12
C LEU A 18 23.85 -63.10 17.33
N VAL A 19 24.12 -63.56 16.14
CA VAL A 19 23.13 -64.15 15.24
C VAL A 19 23.56 -65.56 14.85
N SER A 20 22.57 -66.45 14.74
CA SER A 20 22.77 -67.80 14.18
C SER A 20 21.91 -67.89 12.92
N ILE A 21 22.53 -68.22 11.81
CA ILE A 21 21.91 -68.54 10.53
C ILE A 21 22.40 -69.95 10.12
N PRO A 22 21.59 -70.98 10.41
CA PRO A 22 22.08 -72.37 10.26
C PRO A 22 22.75 -72.66 8.93
N ALA A 23 22.30 -72.07 7.82
CA ALA A 23 22.86 -72.20 6.51
C ALA A 23 24.30 -71.62 6.31
N LEU A 24 24.71 -70.69 7.22
CA LEU A 24 25.97 -69.93 7.15
C LEU A 24 26.88 -70.18 8.36
N THR A 25 26.28 -70.34 9.53
CA THR A 25 26.97 -70.36 10.82
C THR A 25 26.96 -71.77 11.46
N GLY A 26 26.24 -72.72 10.84
CA GLY A 26 25.92 -73.97 11.53
C GLY A 26 25.16 -73.72 12.81
N ASP A 27 25.46 -74.40 13.90
CA ASP A 27 24.85 -74.23 15.23
C ASP A 27 25.53 -73.11 16.05
N GLY A 28 26.48 -72.39 15.46
CA GLY A 28 27.24 -71.35 16.14
C GLY A 28 26.56 -69.97 16.10
N PHE A 29 26.88 -69.12 17.10
CA PHE A 29 26.49 -67.72 17.15
C PHE A 29 27.68 -66.81 16.79
N PHE A 30 27.53 -65.97 15.80
CA PHE A 30 28.54 -65.00 15.37
C PHE A 30 28.06 -63.59 15.44
N GLU A 31 28.97 -62.64 15.69
CA GLU A 31 28.59 -61.23 15.56
C GLU A 31 28.13 -60.92 14.12
N ALA A 32 27.02 -60.26 13.98
CA ALA A 32 26.41 -59.95 12.68
C ALA A 32 27.41 -59.31 11.69
N ARG A 33 28.30 -58.41 12.18
CA ARG A 33 29.33 -57.74 11.38
C ARG A 33 30.34 -58.69 10.69
N LEU A 34 30.50 -59.89 11.21
CA LEU A 34 31.41 -60.89 10.68
C LEU A 34 30.81 -61.66 9.52
N LEU A 35 29.50 -61.52 9.29
CA LEU A 35 28.83 -62.21 8.20
C LEU A 35 28.88 -61.37 6.91
N PRO A 36 29.36 -61.94 5.77
CA PRO A 36 29.47 -61.20 4.50
C PRO A 36 28.14 -60.54 4.04
N LEU A 37 27.02 -61.24 4.28
CA LEU A 37 25.69 -60.73 3.98
C LEU A 37 25.32 -59.46 4.79
N PHE A 38 25.82 -59.33 6.01
CA PHE A 38 25.59 -58.17 6.83
C PHE A 38 26.33 -56.94 6.29
N SER A 39 27.60 -57.11 5.89
CA SER A 39 28.43 -56.01 5.38
C SER A 39 27.89 -55.41 4.08
N SER A 40 27.19 -56.18 3.25
CA SER A 40 26.56 -55.71 2.00
C SER A 40 25.17 -55.10 2.18
N ALA A 41 24.47 -55.49 3.25
CA ALA A 41 23.09 -55.12 3.48
C ALA A 41 22.92 -53.99 4.54
N PHE A 42 23.89 -53.84 5.44
CA PHE A 42 23.79 -52.99 6.61
C PHE A 42 24.23 -51.56 6.32
N ASP A 43 23.31 -50.62 6.53
CA ASP A 43 23.62 -49.19 6.60
C ASP A 43 23.66 -48.76 8.09
N PRO A 44 24.83 -48.40 8.63
CA PRO A 44 24.97 -48.01 10.03
C PRO A 44 24.15 -46.77 10.39
N ARG A 45 23.83 -45.92 9.42
CA ARG A 45 22.99 -44.74 9.63
C ARG A 45 21.56 -45.10 10.05
N ARG A 46 21.02 -46.23 9.58
CA ARG A 46 19.69 -46.75 9.97
C ARG A 46 19.66 -47.16 11.44
N LEU A 47 20.72 -47.80 11.91
CA LEU A 47 20.83 -48.16 13.33
C LEU A 47 20.95 -46.93 14.22
N LEU A 48 21.76 -45.95 13.81
CA LEU A 48 21.93 -44.69 14.51
C LEU A 48 20.60 -43.95 14.63
N PHE A 49 19.83 -43.86 13.54
CA PHE A 49 18.53 -43.24 13.57
C PHE A 49 17.60 -43.93 14.58
N ARG A 50 17.48 -45.24 14.54
CA ARG A 50 16.65 -46.03 15.49
C ARG A 50 17.09 -45.87 16.94
N ARG A 51 18.39 -45.88 17.21
CA ARG A 51 18.96 -45.84 18.56
C ARG A 51 18.87 -44.47 19.20
N HIS A 52 19.00 -43.41 18.44
CA HIS A 52 19.12 -42.04 18.96
C HIS A 52 17.89 -41.17 18.71
N PHE A 53 16.97 -41.56 17.82
CA PHE A 53 15.74 -40.84 17.60
C PHE A 53 14.68 -41.27 18.63
N HIS A 54 14.72 -40.60 19.76
CA HIS A 54 13.68 -40.70 20.79
C HIS A 54 12.86 -39.43 20.82
N VAL A 55 11.57 -39.58 20.53
CA VAL A 55 10.55 -38.48 20.62
C VAL A 55 10.41 -37.98 22.08
N GLY A 56 11.00 -38.69 23.06
CA GLY A 56 10.89 -38.35 24.49
C GLY A 56 11.94 -37.37 25.04
N ARG A 57 12.83 -36.78 24.21
CA ARG A 57 13.72 -35.71 24.68
C ARG A 57 12.98 -34.39 24.68
N LEU A 58 13.04 -33.65 25.80
CA LEU A 58 12.46 -32.31 25.90
C LEU A 58 13.05 -31.39 24.81
N PRO A 59 12.26 -30.87 23.86
CA PRO A 59 12.70 -29.99 22.81
C PRO A 59 12.86 -28.57 23.36
N VAL A 60 13.99 -28.31 23.99
CA VAL A 60 14.25 -27.11 24.80
C VAL A 60 14.09 -25.82 24.00
N VAL A 61 14.65 -25.77 22.78
CA VAL A 61 14.57 -24.56 21.92
C VAL A 61 13.13 -24.33 21.50
N THR A 62 12.42 -25.38 21.06
CA THR A 62 11.02 -25.31 20.66
C THR A 62 10.13 -24.82 21.81
N VAL A 63 10.36 -25.34 23.03
CA VAL A 63 9.62 -24.92 24.23
C VAL A 63 9.93 -23.48 24.60
N ILE A 64 11.20 -23.05 24.54
CA ILE A 64 11.57 -21.65 24.80
C ILE A 64 10.84 -20.71 23.83
N VAL A 65 10.86 -21.01 22.51
CA VAL A 65 10.17 -20.18 21.52
C VAL A 65 8.65 -20.14 21.80
N ALA A 66 8.06 -21.28 22.13
CA ALA A 66 6.64 -21.36 22.48
C ALA A 66 6.30 -20.49 23.71
N VAL A 67 7.10 -20.55 24.77
CA VAL A 67 6.92 -19.73 25.98
C VAL A 67 7.07 -18.24 25.66
N VAL A 68 8.06 -17.86 24.83
CA VAL A 68 8.23 -16.47 24.40
C VAL A 68 7.01 -15.99 23.61
N CYS A 69 6.47 -16.78 22.69
CA CYS A 69 5.25 -16.43 21.95
C CYS A 69 4.06 -16.21 22.89
N VAL A 70 3.86 -17.08 23.88
CA VAL A 70 2.78 -16.94 24.89
C VAL A 70 2.98 -15.68 25.72
N ALA A 71 4.20 -15.42 26.21
CA ALA A 71 4.50 -14.26 27.02
C ALA A 71 4.28 -12.94 26.26
N LEU A 72 4.71 -12.88 24.99
CA LEU A 72 4.50 -11.70 24.13
C LEU A 72 3.03 -11.50 23.76
N TRP A 73 2.28 -12.58 23.53
CA TRP A 73 0.83 -12.51 23.32
C TRP A 73 0.11 -11.98 24.57
N TRP A 74 0.50 -12.46 25.75
CA TRP A 74 -0.05 -11.95 27.02
C TRP A 74 0.28 -10.46 27.21
N LEU A 75 1.51 -10.08 26.96
CA LEU A 75 1.95 -8.68 27.05
C LEU A 75 1.20 -7.77 26.05
N ALA A 76 0.94 -8.25 24.82
CA ALA A 76 0.14 -7.51 23.85
C ALA A 76 -1.31 -7.32 24.31
N ARG A 77 -1.88 -8.35 24.95
CA ARG A 77 -3.23 -8.31 25.51
C ARG A 77 -3.34 -7.33 26.69
N GLU A 78 -2.36 -7.34 27.60
CA GLU A 78 -2.32 -6.39 28.72
C GLU A 78 -2.24 -4.94 28.23
N ARG A 79 -1.48 -4.68 27.16
CA ARG A 79 -1.35 -3.34 26.57
C ARG A 79 -2.56 -2.88 25.78
N GLY A 80 -3.46 -3.78 25.47
CA GLY A 80 -4.70 -3.52 24.73
C GLY A 80 -5.96 -3.71 25.58
N ASP A 81 -5.87 -3.47 26.91
CA ASP A 81 -7.01 -3.54 27.84
C ASP A 81 -7.78 -4.86 27.78
N GLY A 82 -7.05 -5.98 27.76
CA GLY A 82 -7.61 -7.33 27.77
C GLY A 82 -7.84 -7.95 26.39
N VAL A 83 -7.60 -7.21 25.30
CA VAL A 83 -7.62 -7.70 23.91
C VAL A 83 -6.30 -7.37 23.21
N VAL A 84 -5.93 -8.16 22.23
CA VAL A 84 -4.75 -7.84 21.40
C VAL A 84 -5.14 -6.81 20.36
N THR A 85 -4.71 -5.57 20.53
CA THR A 85 -4.94 -4.49 19.58
C THR A 85 -3.82 -4.42 18.55
N ARG A 86 -4.10 -3.78 17.41
CA ARG A 86 -3.12 -3.51 16.38
C ARG A 86 -1.99 -2.61 16.87
N GLU A 87 -2.32 -1.61 17.68
CA GLU A 87 -1.39 -0.66 18.29
C GLU A 87 -0.43 -1.38 19.22
N ALA A 88 -0.92 -2.26 20.09
CA ALA A 88 -0.08 -3.07 20.97
C ALA A 88 0.89 -3.95 20.16
N LEU A 89 0.43 -4.55 19.05
CA LEU A 89 1.31 -5.33 18.17
C LEU A 89 2.37 -4.48 17.49
N LEU A 90 2.02 -3.29 17.01
CA LEU A 90 2.98 -2.36 16.39
C LEU A 90 4.03 -1.87 17.40
N LEU A 91 3.64 -1.57 18.64
CA LEU A 91 4.55 -1.22 19.73
C LEU A 91 5.53 -2.35 20.06
N LEU A 92 5.07 -3.61 20.02
CA LEU A 92 5.89 -4.79 20.31
C LEU A 92 6.72 -5.26 19.12
N GLY A 93 6.61 -4.62 17.96
CA GLY A 93 7.44 -4.91 16.79
C GLY A 93 6.79 -5.81 15.75
N ALA A 94 5.48 -5.72 15.55
CA ALA A 94 4.83 -6.31 14.38
C ALA A 94 5.47 -5.81 13.08
N LYS A 95 5.55 -6.68 12.07
CA LYS A 95 5.99 -6.29 10.73
C LYS A 95 5.01 -5.26 10.20
N ALA A 96 5.51 -4.08 9.89
CA ALA A 96 4.80 -3.04 9.17
C ALA A 96 5.69 -2.55 8.04
N ARG A 97 5.23 -2.69 6.79
CA ARG A 97 6.06 -2.39 5.61
C ARG A 97 6.59 -0.95 5.63
N ALA A 98 5.73 0.01 5.97
CA ALA A 98 6.11 1.40 6.07
C ALA A 98 7.18 1.62 7.16
N ARG A 99 7.01 1.06 8.36
CA ARG A 99 8.00 1.16 9.44
C ARG A 99 9.37 0.59 9.04
N ILE A 100 9.36 -0.52 8.31
CA ILE A 100 10.61 -1.17 7.88
C ILE A 100 11.28 -0.37 6.76
N VAL A 101 10.54 0.00 5.70
CA VAL A 101 11.11 0.61 4.50
C VAL A 101 11.25 2.12 4.63
N ASP A 102 10.25 2.82 5.17
CA ASP A 102 10.25 4.28 5.23
C ASP A 102 11.05 4.80 6.43
N GLU A 103 11.02 4.06 7.54
CA GLU A 103 11.64 4.46 8.80
C GLU A 103 12.90 3.66 9.18
N GLY A 104 13.19 2.56 8.45
CA GLY A 104 14.38 1.74 8.68
C GLY A 104 14.30 0.81 9.89
N GLU A 105 13.11 0.51 10.41
CA GLU A 105 12.92 -0.36 11.59
C GLU A 105 13.08 -1.86 11.25
N ALA A 106 14.25 -2.24 10.70
CA ALA A 106 14.56 -3.61 10.26
C ALA A 106 14.45 -4.66 11.37
N TRP A 107 14.61 -4.27 12.64
CA TRP A 107 14.44 -5.16 13.78
C TRP A 107 13.06 -5.82 13.85
N ARG A 108 12.03 -5.22 13.26
CA ARG A 108 10.69 -5.80 13.14
C ARG A 108 10.65 -7.09 12.33
N LEU A 109 11.60 -7.29 11.41
CA LEU A 109 11.74 -8.54 10.67
C LEU A 109 12.07 -9.74 11.58
N LEU A 110 12.62 -9.47 12.76
CA LEU A 110 12.97 -10.49 13.76
C LEU A 110 11.84 -10.68 14.79
N THR A 111 11.26 -9.59 15.28
CA THR A 111 10.28 -9.64 16.38
C THR A 111 8.89 -10.08 15.94
N ALA A 112 8.48 -9.72 14.72
CA ALA A 112 7.15 -10.04 14.21
C ALA A 112 6.84 -11.54 14.18
N GLY A 113 7.84 -12.38 13.99
CA GLY A 113 7.73 -13.83 14.01
C GLY A 113 7.39 -14.43 15.39
N LEU A 114 7.43 -13.64 16.45
CA LEU A 114 7.12 -14.09 17.82
C LEU A 114 5.76 -13.59 18.32
N LEU A 115 5.15 -12.62 17.61
CA LEU A 115 3.89 -11.99 17.99
C LEU A 115 2.68 -12.74 17.39
N HIS A 116 1.51 -12.63 18.02
CA HIS A 116 0.28 -13.26 17.55
C HIS A 116 -0.92 -12.34 17.75
N LYS A 117 -1.79 -12.28 16.72
CA LYS A 117 -2.94 -11.36 16.68
C LYS A 117 -4.10 -11.78 17.62
N ASP A 118 -4.23 -13.08 17.90
CA ASP A 118 -5.30 -13.64 18.74
C ASP A 118 -4.89 -15.00 19.30
N GLY A 119 -5.67 -15.51 20.28
CA GLY A 119 -5.40 -16.78 20.95
C GLY A 119 -5.57 -18.01 20.06
N VAL A 120 -6.45 -17.96 19.05
CA VAL A 120 -6.66 -19.06 18.09
C VAL A 120 -5.44 -19.17 17.17
N HIS A 121 -4.96 -18.05 16.65
CA HIS A 121 -3.74 -17.98 15.83
C HIS A 121 -2.51 -18.47 16.62
N LEU A 122 -2.37 -18.05 17.88
CA LEU A 122 -1.33 -18.55 18.78
C LEU A 122 -1.44 -20.07 18.97
N GLY A 123 -2.63 -20.58 19.28
CA GLY A 123 -2.87 -22.01 19.55
C GLY A 123 -2.49 -22.90 18.37
N PHE A 124 -2.90 -22.55 17.15
CA PHE A 124 -2.51 -23.28 15.94
C PHE A 124 -1.00 -23.25 15.68
N ASN A 125 -0.36 -22.10 15.87
CA ASN A 125 1.09 -21.99 15.71
C ASN A 125 1.84 -22.82 16.76
N LEU A 126 1.43 -22.78 18.03
CA LEU A 126 2.04 -23.60 19.08
C LEU A 126 1.89 -25.08 18.79
N PHE A 127 0.70 -25.53 18.40
CA PHE A 127 0.47 -26.93 18.03
C PHE A 127 1.40 -27.38 16.90
N ALA A 128 1.49 -26.61 15.82
CA ALA A 128 2.34 -26.93 14.69
C ALA A 128 3.84 -26.89 15.06
N LEU A 129 4.27 -25.87 15.81
CA LEU A 129 5.66 -25.73 16.25
C LEU A 129 6.08 -26.88 17.17
N LEU A 130 5.26 -27.26 18.14
CA LEU A 130 5.52 -28.39 19.04
C LEU A 130 5.49 -29.72 18.29
N SER A 131 4.66 -29.88 17.26
CA SER A 131 4.55 -31.12 16.50
C SER A 131 5.72 -31.33 15.53
N VAL A 132 6.08 -30.33 14.73
CA VAL A 132 7.11 -30.44 13.68
C VAL A 132 8.47 -29.95 14.18
N GLY A 133 8.50 -28.85 14.92
CA GLY A 133 9.73 -28.26 15.45
C GLY A 133 10.45 -29.19 16.42
N ALA A 134 9.71 -29.82 17.34
CA ALA A 134 10.29 -30.77 18.29
C ALA A 134 10.97 -31.98 17.60
N VAL A 135 10.38 -32.45 16.49
CA VAL A 135 10.96 -33.52 15.68
C VAL A 135 12.30 -33.07 15.06
N LEU A 136 12.33 -31.88 14.47
CA LEU A 136 13.55 -31.35 13.83
C LEU A 136 14.64 -31.01 14.86
N GLU A 137 14.29 -30.48 16.03
CA GLU A 137 15.24 -30.28 17.13
C GLU A 137 15.89 -31.59 17.57
N GLY A 138 15.14 -32.70 17.48
CA GLY A 138 15.68 -34.06 17.69
C GLY A 138 16.66 -34.52 16.60
N VAL A 139 16.45 -34.12 15.36
CA VAL A 139 17.20 -34.49 14.18
C VAL A 139 18.50 -33.69 14.04
N TYR A 140 18.43 -32.38 14.19
CA TYR A 140 19.55 -31.46 14.00
C TYR A 140 20.24 -31.10 15.32
N ARG A 141 21.37 -30.39 15.25
CA ARG A 141 22.00 -29.78 16.42
C ARG A 141 21.16 -28.57 16.85
N ARG A 142 21.15 -28.26 18.14
CA ARG A 142 20.41 -27.09 18.65
C ARG A 142 20.79 -25.80 17.93
N GLY A 143 22.09 -25.55 17.68
CA GLY A 143 22.54 -24.36 16.96
C GLY A 143 22.04 -24.32 15.51
N ASP A 144 22.09 -25.44 14.78
CA ASP A 144 21.57 -25.54 13.41
C ASP A 144 20.04 -25.32 13.39
N TYR A 145 19.35 -25.83 14.40
CA TYR A 145 17.89 -25.65 14.54
C TYR A 145 17.52 -24.20 14.87
N VAL A 146 18.26 -23.54 15.76
CA VAL A 146 18.04 -22.10 16.05
C VAL A 146 18.30 -21.27 14.80
N LEU A 147 19.38 -21.55 14.06
CA LEU A 147 19.68 -20.85 12.81
C LEU A 147 18.57 -21.08 11.76
N LEU A 148 18.05 -22.30 11.65
CA LEU A 148 16.89 -22.62 10.81
C LEU A 148 15.67 -21.74 11.19
N LEU A 149 15.31 -21.68 12.48
CA LEU A 149 14.16 -20.90 12.94
C LEU A 149 14.32 -19.40 12.66
N VAL A 150 15.48 -18.83 13.00
CA VAL A 150 15.78 -17.41 12.79
C VAL A 150 15.78 -17.07 11.30
N ALA A 151 16.49 -17.85 10.48
CA ALA A 151 16.59 -17.61 9.05
C ALA A 151 15.23 -17.77 8.34
N SER A 152 14.45 -18.78 8.72
CA SER A 152 13.11 -19.00 8.14
C SER A 152 12.12 -17.92 8.54
N SER A 153 12.15 -17.46 9.81
CA SER A 153 11.35 -16.33 10.26
C SER A 153 11.72 -15.06 9.50
N LEU A 154 13.01 -14.78 9.36
CA LEU A 154 13.50 -13.62 8.62
C LEU A 154 13.11 -13.69 7.14
N SER A 155 13.34 -14.82 6.47
CA SER A 155 12.96 -15.02 5.07
C SER A 155 11.45 -14.83 4.86
N CYS A 156 10.63 -15.34 5.80
CA CYS A 156 9.19 -15.11 5.82
C CYS A 156 8.88 -13.60 5.89
N MET A 157 9.44 -12.87 6.85
CA MET A 157 9.14 -11.46 7.05
C MET A 157 9.66 -10.58 5.91
N VAL A 158 10.79 -10.93 5.29
CA VAL A 158 11.29 -10.27 4.08
C VAL A 158 10.33 -10.48 2.91
N ALA A 159 9.95 -11.72 2.61
CA ALA A 159 8.99 -12.02 1.54
C ALA A 159 7.63 -11.35 1.78
N SER A 160 7.15 -11.35 3.03
CA SER A 160 5.96 -10.64 3.48
C SER A 160 6.05 -9.13 3.26
N THR A 161 7.20 -8.53 3.51
CA THR A 161 7.41 -7.09 3.30
C THR A 161 7.30 -6.69 1.82
N LEU A 162 7.65 -7.61 0.92
CA LEU A 162 7.61 -7.38 -0.53
C LEU A 162 6.21 -7.62 -1.14
N GLY A 163 5.46 -8.61 -0.66
CA GLY A 163 4.27 -9.09 -1.36
C GLY A 163 2.96 -9.16 -0.56
N SER A 164 2.96 -8.93 0.75
CA SER A 164 1.80 -9.19 1.62
C SER A 164 1.26 -7.96 2.35
N PRO A 165 0.14 -8.11 3.11
CA PRO A 165 -0.53 -7.02 3.81
C PRO A 165 0.40 -6.10 4.61
N PRO A 166 -0.02 -4.86 4.87
CA PRO A 166 0.81 -3.85 5.55
C PRO A 166 1.35 -4.31 6.91
N VAL A 167 0.54 -5.04 7.67
CA VAL A 167 0.91 -5.53 9.02
C VAL A 167 0.78 -7.04 9.09
N THR A 168 1.82 -7.72 9.56
CA THR A 168 1.87 -9.18 9.70
C THR A 168 2.57 -9.57 11.00
N VAL A 169 2.09 -10.65 11.63
CA VAL A 169 2.65 -11.29 12.83
C VAL A 169 2.45 -12.80 12.78
N GLY A 170 3.30 -13.56 13.44
CA GLY A 170 3.10 -15.00 13.68
C GLY A 170 4.34 -15.86 13.48
N ALA A 171 4.43 -16.94 14.27
CA ALA A 171 5.50 -17.93 14.18
C ALA A 171 5.42 -18.83 12.92
N SER A 172 4.40 -18.62 12.09
CA SER A 172 4.17 -19.43 10.90
C SER A 172 5.38 -19.50 9.96
N GLY A 173 6.18 -18.43 9.84
CA GLY A 173 7.41 -18.43 9.06
C GLY A 173 8.42 -19.49 9.54
N MET A 174 8.61 -19.61 10.84
CA MET A 174 9.45 -20.68 11.44
C MET A 174 8.86 -22.06 11.19
N ILE A 175 7.53 -22.19 11.32
CA ILE A 175 6.82 -23.47 11.13
C ILE A 175 6.91 -23.92 9.68
N PHE A 176 6.63 -23.04 8.71
CA PHE A 176 6.77 -23.35 7.30
C PHE A 176 8.23 -23.64 6.91
N GLY A 177 9.21 -22.98 7.57
CA GLY A 177 10.60 -23.34 7.46
C GLY A 177 10.89 -24.73 7.97
N CYS A 178 10.36 -25.12 9.13
CA CYS A 178 10.44 -26.47 9.64
C CYS A 178 9.80 -27.48 8.68
N LEU A 179 8.64 -27.18 8.11
CA LEU A 179 7.97 -28.04 7.13
C LEU A 179 8.82 -28.22 5.87
N GLY A 180 9.34 -27.13 5.29
CA GLY A 180 10.21 -27.19 4.12
C GLY A 180 11.47 -28.03 4.38
N CYS A 181 12.13 -27.82 5.53
CA CYS A 181 13.28 -28.61 5.96
C CYS A 181 12.94 -30.09 6.15
N ALA A 182 11.82 -30.40 6.81
CA ALA A 182 11.39 -31.77 7.09
C ALA A 182 11.05 -32.55 5.81
N VAL A 183 10.38 -31.91 4.85
CA VAL A 183 10.06 -32.52 3.54
C VAL A 183 11.34 -32.89 2.77
N VAL A 184 12.29 -31.97 2.68
CA VAL A 184 13.57 -32.21 1.99
C VAL A 184 14.40 -33.26 2.75
N PHE A 185 14.45 -33.19 4.08
CA PHE A 185 15.09 -34.22 4.91
C PHE A 185 14.50 -35.60 4.65
N GLY A 186 13.17 -35.72 4.67
CA GLY A 186 12.48 -36.98 4.42
C GLY A 186 12.79 -37.62 3.07
N ARG A 187 12.92 -36.76 2.03
CA ARG A 187 13.32 -37.24 0.68
C ARG A 187 14.81 -37.57 0.58
N ARG A 188 15.68 -36.68 1.08
CA ARG A 188 17.15 -36.85 1.02
C ARG A 188 17.64 -38.11 1.74
N PHE A 189 17.00 -38.47 2.85
CA PHE A 189 17.38 -39.59 3.69
C PHE A 189 16.36 -40.74 3.69
N ALA A 190 15.52 -40.82 2.63
CA ALA A 190 14.46 -41.82 2.52
C ALA A 190 14.97 -43.26 2.70
N ASP A 191 16.18 -43.56 2.20
CA ASP A 191 16.76 -44.88 2.27
C ASP A 191 17.22 -45.31 3.68
N VAL A 192 17.48 -44.33 4.53
CA VAL A 192 17.92 -44.52 5.92
C VAL A 192 16.74 -44.57 6.89
N LEU A 193 15.64 -43.90 6.56
CA LEU A 193 14.49 -43.75 7.44
C LEU A 193 13.65 -45.03 7.53
N PRO A 194 13.23 -45.46 8.74
CA PRO A 194 12.18 -46.46 8.89
C PRO A 194 10.90 -46.07 8.16
N VAL A 195 10.14 -47.07 7.68
CA VAL A 195 8.94 -46.86 6.85
C VAL A 195 7.97 -45.83 7.44
N ARG A 196 7.68 -45.89 8.75
CA ARG A 196 6.76 -44.96 9.40
C ARG A 196 7.23 -43.51 9.32
N TYR A 197 8.53 -43.25 9.45
CA TYR A 197 9.10 -41.88 9.36
C TYR A 197 9.18 -41.41 7.93
N ARG A 198 9.42 -42.31 6.98
CA ARG A 198 9.38 -42.03 5.55
C ARG A 198 7.96 -41.59 5.11
N VAL A 199 6.92 -42.28 5.61
CA VAL A 199 5.53 -41.89 5.39
C VAL A 199 5.24 -40.55 6.05
N TYR A 200 5.67 -40.35 7.30
CA TYR A 200 5.46 -39.08 8.02
C TYR A 200 6.11 -37.91 7.29
N PHE A 201 7.42 -37.95 7.02
CA PHE A 201 8.14 -36.86 6.35
C PHE A 201 7.77 -36.69 4.87
N GLY A 202 7.46 -37.77 4.17
CA GLY A 202 7.14 -37.79 2.75
C GLY A 202 5.66 -37.47 2.48
N VAL A 203 4.76 -38.27 3.01
CA VAL A 203 3.32 -38.18 2.68
C VAL A 203 2.61 -37.19 3.62
N VAL A 204 2.70 -37.42 4.94
CA VAL A 204 1.90 -36.66 5.91
C VAL A 204 2.28 -35.18 5.90
N LEU A 205 3.57 -34.86 6.02
CA LEU A 205 4.02 -33.47 6.06
C LEU A 205 3.89 -32.76 4.70
N VAL A 206 4.08 -33.46 3.57
CA VAL A 206 3.85 -32.85 2.25
C VAL A 206 2.39 -32.48 2.09
N SER A 207 1.47 -33.42 2.38
CA SER A 207 0.04 -33.16 2.29
C SER A 207 -0.41 -32.05 3.25
N TYR A 208 0.09 -32.06 4.48
CA TYR A 208 -0.20 -31.01 5.47
C TYR A 208 0.32 -29.63 5.00
N THR A 209 1.55 -29.56 4.48
CA THR A 209 2.12 -28.31 3.96
C THR A 209 1.32 -27.79 2.76
N ALA A 210 0.98 -28.68 1.81
CA ALA A 210 0.19 -28.32 0.64
C ALA A 210 -1.20 -27.82 1.02
N LEU A 211 -1.88 -28.53 1.94
CA LEU A 211 -3.22 -28.16 2.40
C LEU A 211 -3.21 -26.81 3.13
N THR A 212 -2.30 -26.60 4.08
CA THR A 212 -2.22 -25.36 4.84
C THR A 212 -1.83 -24.18 3.96
N PHE A 213 -0.95 -24.38 2.98
CA PHE A 213 -0.61 -23.38 1.98
C PHE A 213 -1.80 -23.04 1.08
N TRP A 214 -2.54 -24.07 0.61
CA TRP A 214 -3.74 -23.90 -0.20
C TRP A 214 -4.83 -23.12 0.52
N ILE A 215 -5.12 -23.48 1.78
CA ILE A 215 -6.07 -22.71 2.64
C ILE A 215 -5.61 -21.26 2.75
N GLY A 216 -4.30 -21.02 2.88
CA GLY A 216 -3.72 -19.68 2.90
C GLY A 216 -4.03 -18.87 1.65
N LEU A 217 -3.96 -19.47 0.46
CA LEU A 217 -4.26 -18.79 -0.80
C LEU A 217 -5.73 -18.36 -0.93
N LEU A 218 -6.64 -19.05 -0.25
CA LEU A 218 -8.08 -18.74 -0.25
C LEU A 218 -8.45 -17.61 0.73
N SER A 219 -7.53 -17.17 1.57
CA SER A 219 -7.78 -16.16 2.61
C SER A 219 -6.92 -14.91 2.40
N ALA A 220 -7.57 -13.77 2.21
CA ALA A 220 -6.89 -12.47 2.12
C ALA A 220 -6.16 -12.05 3.41
N THR A 221 -6.45 -12.71 4.54
CA THR A 221 -5.85 -12.40 5.84
C THR A 221 -4.61 -13.25 6.16
N ILE A 222 -4.28 -14.22 5.31
CA ILE A 222 -3.13 -15.11 5.49
C ILE A 222 -1.98 -14.68 4.57
N ASP A 223 -0.80 -14.58 5.16
CA ASP A 223 0.43 -14.15 4.49
C ASP A 223 1.07 -15.29 3.68
N HIS A 224 0.56 -15.56 2.49
CA HIS A 224 1.08 -16.61 1.61
C HIS A 224 2.50 -16.32 1.07
N TRP A 225 2.88 -15.07 0.84
CA TRP A 225 4.25 -14.71 0.46
C TRP A 225 5.24 -15.02 1.58
N GLY A 226 4.88 -14.64 2.80
CA GLY A 226 5.68 -14.97 3.97
C GLY A 226 5.83 -16.49 4.15
N HIS A 227 4.75 -17.26 4.05
CA HIS A 227 4.79 -18.71 4.14
C HIS A 227 5.68 -19.33 3.06
N ALA A 228 5.61 -18.85 1.81
CA ALA A 228 6.49 -19.30 0.72
C ALA A 228 7.96 -19.02 1.05
N GLY A 229 8.29 -17.82 1.54
CA GLY A 229 9.64 -17.47 1.99
C GLY A 229 10.17 -18.43 3.06
N GLY A 230 9.33 -18.76 4.05
CA GLY A 230 9.66 -19.75 5.10
C GLY A 230 9.96 -21.12 4.52
N ILE A 231 9.07 -21.66 3.65
CA ILE A 231 9.23 -22.98 3.01
C ILE A 231 10.55 -23.04 2.22
N VAL A 232 10.83 -22.05 1.38
CA VAL A 232 12.03 -22.02 0.53
C VAL A 232 13.29 -22.03 1.39
N CYS A 233 13.36 -21.16 2.40
CA CYS A 233 14.47 -21.12 3.34
C CYS A 233 14.66 -22.47 4.03
N GLY A 234 13.59 -23.04 4.59
CA GLY A 234 13.64 -24.34 5.25
C GLY A 234 14.08 -25.49 4.32
N ALA A 235 13.60 -25.50 3.09
CA ALA A 235 14.01 -26.48 2.08
C ALA A 235 15.51 -26.39 1.77
N LEU A 236 16.06 -25.18 1.67
CA LEU A 236 17.51 -24.97 1.50
C LEU A 236 18.29 -25.54 2.69
N PHE A 237 17.84 -25.29 3.94
CA PHE A 237 18.44 -25.87 5.13
C PHE A 237 18.40 -27.40 5.11
N GLY A 238 17.25 -28.00 4.75
CA GLY A 238 17.10 -29.45 4.60
C GLY A 238 18.03 -30.05 3.54
N ALA A 239 18.33 -29.29 2.49
CA ALA A 239 19.28 -29.71 1.44
C ALA A 239 20.75 -29.56 1.89
N LEU A 240 21.08 -28.55 2.67
CA LEU A 240 22.48 -28.20 3.00
C LEU A 240 22.96 -28.82 4.31
N LEU A 241 22.08 -28.87 5.34
CA LEU A 241 22.49 -29.33 6.66
C LEU A 241 22.59 -30.86 6.73
N GLU A 242 23.56 -31.33 7.49
CA GLU A 242 23.68 -32.75 7.83
C GLU A 242 23.07 -33.03 9.20
N PRO A 243 22.11 -33.97 9.28
CA PRO A 243 21.47 -34.32 10.54
C PRO A 243 22.49 -34.90 11.53
N ARG A 244 22.45 -34.44 12.76
CA ARG A 244 23.30 -34.96 13.85
C ARG A 244 23.17 -36.48 14.00
N LEU A 245 21.95 -36.98 13.84
CA LEU A 245 21.60 -38.37 14.06
C LEU A 245 22.22 -39.32 13.03
N LEU A 246 22.64 -38.83 11.87
CA LEU A 246 23.11 -39.63 10.77
C LEU A 246 24.64 -39.58 10.57
N ARG A 247 25.37 -38.91 11.46
CA ARG A 247 26.82 -38.82 11.42
C ARG A 247 27.45 -40.13 11.94
N LEU A 248 28.18 -40.82 11.06
CA LEU A 248 28.82 -42.11 11.34
C LEU A 248 30.03 -42.00 12.26
N THR A 249 30.69 -40.86 12.28
CA THR A 249 31.92 -40.66 13.07
C THR A 249 31.60 -39.86 14.33
N ALA A 250 31.90 -40.45 15.48
CA ALA A 250 31.99 -39.77 16.76
C ALA A 250 33.26 -38.89 16.83
N VAL A 251 33.57 -38.18 15.73
CA VAL A 251 34.62 -37.16 15.77
C VAL A 251 34.15 -36.11 16.80
N ARG A 252 34.90 -35.98 17.87
CA ARG A 252 34.73 -34.87 18.82
C ARG A 252 34.91 -33.59 18.03
N GLU A 253 33.77 -32.98 17.65
CA GLU A 253 33.82 -31.69 16.98
C GLU A 253 34.41 -30.69 17.94
N GLY A 254 35.40 -29.97 17.48
CA GLY A 254 35.98 -28.87 18.27
C GLY A 254 34.93 -27.80 18.62
N ALA A 255 35.14 -27.09 19.71
CA ALA A 255 34.25 -26.02 20.18
C ALA A 255 33.89 -25.03 19.06
N ALA A 256 34.82 -24.74 18.15
CA ALA A 256 34.61 -23.87 17.00
C ALA A 256 33.50 -24.36 16.04
N ALA A 257 33.44 -25.67 15.78
CA ALA A 257 32.42 -26.27 14.89
C ALA A 257 31.03 -26.25 15.53
N LEU A 258 30.95 -26.36 16.85
CA LEU A 258 29.70 -26.26 17.61
C LEU A 258 29.23 -24.79 17.73
N ALA A 259 30.15 -23.83 17.77
CA ALA A 259 29.84 -22.41 17.88
C ALA A 259 29.39 -21.77 16.55
N ARG A 260 29.86 -22.28 15.39
CA ARG A 260 29.56 -21.70 14.05
C ARG A 260 28.09 -21.36 13.80
N PRO A 261 27.11 -22.26 14.00
CA PRO A 261 25.71 -21.91 13.71
C PRO A 261 25.14 -20.86 14.66
N TRP A 262 25.60 -20.80 15.91
CA TRP A 262 25.23 -19.75 16.86
C TRP A 262 25.79 -18.40 16.44
N ILE A 263 27.09 -18.38 16.04
CA ILE A 263 27.72 -17.17 15.51
C ILE A 263 26.98 -16.70 14.24
N ALA A 264 26.65 -17.61 13.33
CA ALA A 264 25.91 -17.29 12.12
C ALA A 264 24.51 -16.68 12.44
N ALA A 265 23.81 -17.22 13.44
CA ALA A 265 22.53 -16.66 13.87
C ALA A 265 22.68 -15.26 14.46
N VAL A 266 23.68 -15.03 15.31
CA VAL A 266 23.97 -13.70 15.88
C VAL A 266 24.39 -12.72 14.80
N VAL A 267 25.29 -13.10 13.89
CA VAL A 267 25.71 -12.24 12.76
C VAL A 267 24.50 -11.87 11.89
N LEU A 268 23.62 -12.82 11.60
CA LEU A 268 22.40 -12.56 10.82
C LEU A 268 21.52 -11.51 11.52
N VAL A 269 21.30 -11.63 12.82
CA VAL A 269 20.54 -10.66 13.61
C VAL A 269 21.20 -9.28 13.57
N VAL A 270 22.52 -9.21 13.79
CA VAL A 270 23.28 -7.95 13.76
C VAL A 270 23.20 -7.29 12.39
N VAL A 271 23.39 -8.05 11.31
CA VAL A 271 23.32 -7.53 9.93
C VAL A 271 21.92 -6.98 9.62
N VAL A 272 20.87 -7.68 10.03
CA VAL A 272 19.49 -7.21 9.84
C VAL A 272 19.26 -5.88 10.56
N VAL A 273 19.61 -5.81 11.83
CA VAL A 273 19.42 -4.57 12.61
C VAL A 273 20.26 -3.43 12.06
N ALA A 274 21.52 -3.68 11.72
CA ALA A 274 22.44 -2.68 11.17
C ALA A 274 22.04 -2.20 9.76
N SER A 275 21.30 -3.00 8.99
CA SER A 275 20.80 -2.61 7.67
C SER A 275 19.64 -1.59 7.72
N GLY A 276 19.00 -1.43 8.88
CA GLY A 276 17.82 -0.58 9.05
C GLY A 276 17.96 0.81 8.44
N PRO A 277 18.98 1.62 8.82
CA PRO A 277 19.15 2.97 8.28
C PRO A 277 19.35 3.05 6.75
N LEU A 278 19.75 1.95 6.11
CA LEU A 278 19.96 1.90 4.66
C LEU A 278 18.67 1.60 3.88
N LEU A 279 17.67 1.01 4.51
CA LEU A 279 16.44 0.57 3.83
C LEU A 279 15.66 1.71 3.17
N PRO A 280 15.44 2.89 3.81
CA PRO A 280 14.76 4.00 3.16
C PRO A 280 15.47 4.45 1.87
N HIS A 281 16.80 4.55 1.90
CA HIS A 281 17.57 4.95 0.72
C HIS A 281 17.55 3.92 -0.40
N ALA A 282 17.52 2.62 -0.04
CA ALA A 282 17.57 1.53 -1.00
C ALA A 282 16.21 1.21 -1.62
N LEU A 283 15.12 1.26 -0.85
CA LEU A 283 13.83 0.68 -1.22
C LEU A 283 12.69 1.69 -1.37
N LEU A 284 12.74 2.85 -0.69
CA LEU A 284 11.72 3.88 -0.84
C LEU A 284 11.78 4.50 -2.24
N ARG A 285 10.67 4.49 -2.96
CA ARG A 285 10.50 5.12 -4.26
C ARG A 285 9.20 5.89 -4.29
N TRP A 286 9.17 7.00 -5.01
CA TRP A 286 7.97 7.77 -5.26
C TRP A 286 7.32 7.30 -6.55
N GLN A 287 6.01 7.08 -6.51
CA GLN A 287 5.22 6.63 -7.65
C GLN A 287 4.15 7.67 -7.98
N PRO A 288 3.98 8.05 -9.26
CA PRO A 288 2.95 8.99 -9.65
C PRO A 288 1.58 8.32 -9.63
N ALA A 289 0.60 9.04 -9.09
CA ALA A 289 -0.82 8.76 -9.24
C ALA A 289 -1.45 9.94 -9.98
N SER A 290 -2.03 9.67 -11.14
CA SER A 290 -2.59 10.68 -12.02
C SER A 290 -4.11 10.74 -11.88
N PHE A 291 -4.63 11.96 -11.81
CA PHE A 291 -6.04 12.33 -11.90
C PHE A 291 -6.23 13.11 -13.19
N SER A 292 -6.07 12.44 -14.33
CA SER A 292 -5.97 13.05 -15.65
C SER A 292 -7.18 13.89 -16.04
N ALA A 293 -8.40 13.47 -15.62
CA ALA A 293 -9.63 14.25 -15.85
C ALA A 293 -9.57 15.66 -15.25
N PHE A 294 -8.81 15.83 -14.16
CA PHE A 294 -8.63 17.10 -13.45
C PHE A 294 -7.24 17.71 -13.65
N GLY A 295 -6.35 17.03 -14.36
CA GLY A 295 -5.00 17.49 -14.63
C GLY A 295 -4.13 17.59 -13.37
N VAL A 296 -4.33 16.70 -12.40
CA VAL A 296 -3.56 16.64 -11.16
C VAL A 296 -2.76 15.36 -11.10
N VAL A 297 -1.51 15.46 -10.71
CA VAL A 297 -0.62 14.32 -10.40
C VAL A 297 -0.09 14.52 -9.00
N VAL A 298 -0.20 13.49 -8.19
CA VAL A 298 0.41 13.41 -6.86
C VAL A 298 1.39 12.24 -6.85
N GLU A 299 2.56 12.42 -6.27
CA GLU A 299 3.50 11.33 -6.04
C GLU A 299 3.36 10.81 -4.61
N HIS A 300 3.36 9.50 -4.45
CA HIS A 300 3.26 8.85 -3.15
C HIS A 300 4.35 7.78 -2.96
N PRO A 301 4.73 7.45 -1.73
CA PRO A 301 5.66 6.35 -1.45
C PRO A 301 5.13 5.02 -1.99
N ASN A 302 6.02 4.20 -2.57
CA ASN A 302 5.68 2.86 -3.08
C ASN A 302 5.26 1.86 -2.00
N THR A 303 5.47 2.20 -0.74
CA THR A 303 5.05 1.44 0.44
C THR A 303 3.62 1.70 0.85
N TRP A 304 3.04 2.83 0.39
CA TRP A 304 1.69 3.23 0.71
C TRP A 304 0.68 2.53 -0.20
N THR A 305 -0.41 2.06 0.39
CA THR A 305 -1.52 1.48 -0.37
C THR A 305 -2.35 2.59 -1.00
N ARG A 306 -2.78 2.35 -2.24
CA ARG A 306 -3.67 3.25 -2.97
C ARG A 306 -5.10 2.69 -2.92
N GLY A 307 -6.04 3.52 -2.48
CA GLY A 307 -7.47 3.33 -2.67
C GLY A 307 -7.98 4.31 -3.73
N SER A 308 -9.03 3.95 -4.45
CA SER A 308 -9.72 4.83 -5.38
C SER A 308 -11.22 4.62 -5.25
N ASP A 309 -11.96 5.72 -5.25
CA ASP A 309 -13.40 5.73 -5.34
C ASP A 309 -13.80 6.07 -6.79
N PRO A 310 -14.83 5.44 -7.38
CA PRO A 310 -15.36 5.79 -8.69
C PRO A 310 -15.86 7.23 -8.79
N PHE A 311 -16.10 7.91 -7.67
CA PHE A 311 -16.56 9.32 -7.61
C PHE A 311 -15.44 10.38 -7.64
N GLY A 312 -14.19 10.00 -7.96
CA GLY A 312 -13.12 10.97 -8.13
C GLY A 312 -12.33 11.27 -6.85
N PHE A 313 -12.12 10.26 -6.04
CA PHE A 313 -11.34 10.33 -4.82
C PHE A 313 -10.12 9.39 -4.91
N LEU A 314 -8.92 9.89 -4.58
CA LEU A 314 -7.72 9.09 -4.42
C LEU A 314 -7.30 9.12 -2.95
N ALA A 315 -7.08 7.95 -2.38
CA ALA A 315 -6.56 7.82 -1.03
C ALA A 315 -5.21 7.09 -1.04
N PHE A 316 -4.31 7.49 -0.18
CA PHE A 316 -3.01 6.89 0.03
C PHE A 316 -2.78 6.71 1.52
N GLY A 317 -2.28 5.56 1.94
CA GLY A 317 -2.01 5.35 3.36
C GLY A 317 -0.87 4.38 3.59
N ASN A 318 -0.04 4.65 4.61
CA ASN A 318 1.02 3.74 5.02
C ASN A 318 0.48 2.51 5.77
N GLY A 319 -0.84 2.46 6.00
CA GLY A 319 -1.50 1.38 6.70
C GLY A 319 -1.15 1.31 8.20
N VAL A 320 -0.58 2.36 8.78
CA VAL A 320 -0.19 2.44 10.20
C VAL A 320 -0.77 3.69 10.86
N ASP A 321 -0.31 4.88 10.48
CA ASP A 321 -0.55 6.12 11.21
C ASP A 321 -0.60 7.38 10.32
N ALA A 322 -0.48 7.22 9.00
CA ALA A 322 -0.52 8.32 8.04
C ALA A 322 -1.40 7.98 6.83
N LEU A 323 -2.21 8.93 6.42
CA LEU A 323 -3.03 8.84 5.23
C LEU A 323 -3.08 10.20 4.51
N ALA A 324 -3.23 10.17 3.20
CA ALA A 324 -3.52 11.34 2.39
C ALA A 324 -4.68 11.04 1.45
N SER A 325 -5.47 12.06 1.14
CA SER A 325 -6.54 11.96 0.16
C SER A 325 -6.53 13.14 -0.79
N LEU A 326 -6.92 12.90 -2.03
CA LEU A 326 -7.12 13.92 -3.05
C LEU A 326 -8.50 13.74 -3.64
N ALA A 327 -9.35 14.74 -3.50
CA ALA A 327 -10.67 14.84 -4.12
C ALA A 327 -10.68 16.00 -5.11
N CYS A 328 -11.27 15.81 -6.30
CA CYS A 328 -11.48 16.89 -7.26
C CYS A 328 -12.88 16.81 -7.86
N ALA A 329 -13.48 17.97 -8.14
CA ALA A 329 -14.76 18.10 -8.79
C ALA A 329 -14.75 19.23 -9.83
N ARG A 330 -15.59 19.14 -10.84
CA ARG A 330 -15.91 20.26 -11.74
C ARG A 330 -17.10 21.04 -11.18
N VAL A 331 -16.99 22.35 -11.18
CA VAL A 331 -18.03 23.26 -10.69
C VAL A 331 -18.46 24.16 -11.85
N GLU A 332 -19.76 24.24 -12.11
CA GLU A 332 -20.33 24.94 -13.28
C GLU A 332 -20.07 26.48 -13.31
N SER A 333 -19.77 27.09 -12.16
CA SER A 333 -19.34 28.48 -12.08
C SER A 333 -17.96 28.54 -11.45
N SER A 334 -17.02 29.30 -12.04
CA SER A 334 -15.66 29.47 -11.50
C SER A 334 -15.73 29.78 -9.99
N PRO A 335 -15.42 28.80 -9.13
CA PRO A 335 -15.53 28.95 -7.68
C PRO A 335 -14.46 29.93 -7.18
N THR A 336 -14.80 30.72 -6.16
CA THR A 336 -13.77 31.43 -5.41
C THR A 336 -13.09 30.47 -4.43
N LEU A 337 -11.86 30.78 -4.04
CA LEU A 337 -11.14 29.98 -3.06
C LEU A 337 -11.86 29.93 -1.71
N ASP A 338 -12.47 31.04 -1.30
CA ASP A 338 -13.24 31.14 -0.05
C ASP A 338 -14.50 30.26 -0.10
N ALA A 339 -15.26 30.31 -1.20
CA ALA A 339 -16.43 29.43 -1.37
C ALA A 339 -16.07 27.94 -1.42
N ALA A 340 -14.94 27.58 -2.04
CA ALA A 340 -14.43 26.23 -2.05
C ALA A 340 -14.02 25.78 -0.64
N THR A 341 -13.35 26.65 0.11
CA THR A 341 -12.95 26.39 1.50
C THR A 341 -14.17 26.18 2.40
N GLU A 342 -15.21 26.98 2.23
CA GLU A 342 -16.44 26.82 2.99
C GLU A 342 -17.16 25.51 2.66
N ARG A 343 -17.21 25.08 1.39
CA ARG A 343 -17.75 23.77 1.00
C ARG A 343 -16.96 22.62 1.62
N PHE A 344 -15.64 22.72 1.67
CA PHE A 344 -14.81 21.73 2.35
C PHE A 344 -15.14 21.63 3.84
N LEU A 345 -15.21 22.75 4.54
CA LEU A 345 -15.48 22.79 5.98
C LEU A 345 -16.90 22.33 6.31
N GLN A 346 -17.90 22.92 5.65
CA GLN A 346 -19.34 22.73 5.96
C GLN A 346 -19.90 21.46 5.28
N GLY A 347 -19.40 21.11 4.10
CA GLY A 347 -19.82 19.95 3.31
C GLY A 347 -19.07 18.69 3.70
N GLU A 348 -17.79 18.62 3.39
CA GLU A 348 -17.00 17.38 3.53
C GLU A 348 -16.69 17.06 5.00
N LEU A 349 -16.01 17.93 5.72
CA LEU A 349 -15.60 17.67 7.10
C LEU A 349 -16.78 17.56 8.06
N ALA A 350 -17.70 18.51 8.01
CA ALA A 350 -18.91 18.44 8.83
C ALA A 350 -19.83 17.28 8.42
N GLY A 351 -19.80 16.88 7.14
CA GLY A 351 -20.49 15.70 6.64
C GLY A 351 -19.95 14.41 7.25
N LEU A 352 -18.63 14.23 7.29
CA LEU A 352 -17.96 13.09 7.92
C LEU A 352 -18.27 13.01 9.43
N ALA A 353 -18.30 14.17 10.11
CA ALA A 353 -18.66 14.23 11.52
C ALA A 353 -20.13 13.84 11.75
N ARG A 354 -21.06 14.34 10.94
CA ARG A 354 -22.49 13.96 11.03
C ARG A 354 -22.76 12.50 10.72
N ALA A 355 -21.98 11.91 9.81
CA ALA A 355 -22.05 10.49 9.49
C ALA A 355 -21.40 9.58 10.55
N GLY A 356 -20.77 10.15 11.59
CA GLY A 356 -20.09 9.42 12.67
C GLY A 356 -18.76 8.77 12.26
N HIS A 357 -18.19 9.18 11.12
CA HIS A 357 -16.87 8.69 10.70
C HIS A 357 -15.73 9.37 11.47
N ILE A 358 -15.96 10.61 11.92
CA ILE A 358 -15.04 11.35 12.79
C ILE A 358 -15.83 12.00 13.93
N ALA A 359 -15.17 12.15 15.08
CA ALA A 359 -15.69 12.85 16.26
C ALA A 359 -14.73 13.96 16.69
N ASP A 360 -15.17 14.83 17.59
CA ASP A 360 -14.37 15.91 18.20
C ASP A 360 -13.63 16.76 17.15
N LEU A 361 -14.29 17.06 16.01
CA LEU A 361 -13.71 17.86 14.95
C LEU A 361 -13.49 19.30 15.42
N VAL A 362 -12.25 19.73 15.42
CA VAL A 362 -11.83 21.12 15.74
C VAL A 362 -11.01 21.66 14.57
N VAL A 363 -11.43 22.81 14.02
CA VAL A 363 -10.63 23.58 13.07
C VAL A 363 -9.73 24.50 13.90
N GLU A 364 -8.42 24.26 13.87
CA GLU A 364 -7.45 24.98 14.70
C GLU A 364 -6.94 26.25 14.02
N ASP A 365 -6.69 26.19 12.70
CA ASP A 365 -6.14 27.31 11.93
C ASP A 365 -6.54 27.22 10.45
N THR A 366 -6.59 28.39 9.80
CA THR A 366 -6.72 28.52 8.33
C THR A 366 -5.74 29.58 7.84
N ALA A 367 -4.93 29.25 6.84
CA ALA A 367 -3.91 30.15 6.32
C ALA A 367 -3.82 30.08 4.79
N ASP A 368 -3.33 31.15 4.18
CA ASP A 368 -3.01 31.16 2.76
C ASP A 368 -1.82 30.25 2.47
N ASP A 369 -1.89 29.51 1.39
CA ASP A 369 -0.87 28.55 0.95
C ASP A 369 -0.79 28.52 -0.59
N VAL A 370 0.13 27.74 -1.13
CA VAL A 370 0.34 27.58 -2.57
C VAL A 370 0.63 26.11 -2.88
N VAL A 371 0.00 25.55 -3.90
CA VAL A 371 0.21 24.17 -4.34
C VAL A 371 0.52 24.09 -5.83
N GLY A 372 1.18 23.01 -6.29
CA GLY A 372 1.32 22.70 -7.71
C GLY A 372 2.68 22.98 -8.34
N GLY A 373 3.71 23.30 -7.56
CA GLY A 373 5.09 23.43 -8.05
C GLY A 373 5.25 24.51 -9.12
N ALA A 374 5.75 24.15 -10.32
CA ALA A 374 6.02 25.10 -11.40
C ALA A 374 4.75 25.79 -11.98
N ARG A 375 3.57 25.23 -11.79
CA ARG A 375 2.27 25.82 -12.14
C ARG A 375 1.46 26.13 -10.89
N ALA A 376 2.12 26.67 -9.89
CA ALA A 376 1.54 26.93 -8.59
C ALA A 376 0.25 27.74 -8.65
N VAL A 377 -0.74 27.35 -7.86
CA VAL A 377 -2.00 28.07 -7.68
C VAL A 377 -2.19 28.40 -6.22
N PRO A 378 -2.89 29.52 -5.90
CA PRO A 378 -3.28 29.84 -4.54
C PRO A 378 -4.12 28.73 -3.93
N ALA A 379 -3.85 28.40 -2.67
CA ALA A 379 -4.57 27.43 -1.89
C ALA A 379 -4.91 27.98 -0.52
N ARG A 380 -5.89 27.39 0.14
CA ARG A 380 -6.19 27.63 1.56
C ARG A 380 -5.80 26.38 2.35
N ARG A 381 -4.84 26.51 3.26
CA ARG A 381 -4.53 25.48 4.24
C ARG A 381 -5.54 25.55 5.38
N VAL A 382 -6.05 24.40 5.78
CA VAL A 382 -6.98 24.22 6.89
C VAL A 382 -6.38 23.17 7.82
N HIS A 383 -6.01 23.58 9.03
CA HIS A 383 -5.48 22.69 10.06
C HIS A 383 -6.60 22.20 10.96
N VAL A 384 -6.77 20.89 11.07
CA VAL A 384 -7.86 20.28 11.83
C VAL A 384 -7.38 19.17 12.73
N ARG A 385 -8.07 18.98 13.86
CA ARG A 385 -7.96 17.84 14.73
C ARG A 385 -9.29 17.13 14.84
N PHE A 386 -9.27 15.80 14.86
CA PHE A 386 -10.45 14.97 15.01
C PHE A 386 -10.08 13.59 15.58
N VAL A 387 -11.11 12.85 16.00
CA VAL A 387 -10.97 11.45 16.45
C VAL A 387 -11.67 10.56 15.43
N ALA A 388 -10.95 9.58 14.87
CA ALA A 388 -11.49 8.52 14.01
C ALA A 388 -11.60 7.20 14.81
N SER A 389 -12.09 6.14 14.17
CA SER A 389 -12.27 4.82 14.81
C SER A 389 -10.99 4.22 15.39
N ASP A 390 -9.83 4.60 14.86
CA ASP A 390 -8.50 4.11 15.23
C ASP A 390 -7.67 5.14 16.03
N GLY A 391 -8.31 6.21 16.51
CA GLY A 391 -7.74 7.17 17.45
C GLY A 391 -7.72 8.63 16.99
N PRO A 392 -6.98 9.50 17.71
CA PRO A 392 -6.91 10.92 17.40
C PRO A 392 -5.96 11.21 16.23
N PHE A 393 -6.39 12.11 15.34
CA PHE A 393 -5.67 12.57 14.15
C PHE A 393 -5.49 14.09 14.14
N VAL A 394 -4.41 14.51 13.49
CA VAL A 394 -4.17 15.87 13.04
C VAL A 394 -4.07 15.84 11.53
N ALA A 395 -4.72 16.76 10.85
CA ALA A 395 -4.69 16.83 9.40
C ALA A 395 -4.52 18.27 8.89
N ASP A 396 -3.78 18.39 7.78
CA ASP A 396 -3.68 19.58 6.96
C ASP A 396 -4.44 19.35 5.65
N GLY A 397 -5.59 20.03 5.53
CA GLY A 397 -6.31 20.16 4.26
C GLY A 397 -5.73 21.30 3.45
N ARG A 398 -5.61 21.13 2.13
CA ARG A 398 -5.36 22.23 1.20
C ARG A 398 -6.44 22.24 0.14
N VAL A 399 -7.21 23.31 0.15
CA VAL A 399 -8.26 23.58 -0.83
C VAL A 399 -7.71 24.51 -1.88
N PHE A 400 -7.87 24.19 -3.15
CA PHE A 400 -7.43 25.02 -4.26
C PHE A 400 -8.40 24.95 -5.44
N VAL A 401 -8.38 25.99 -6.25
CA VAL A 401 -9.24 26.15 -7.41
C VAL A 401 -8.37 26.42 -8.64
N ARG A 402 -8.67 25.71 -9.71
CA ARG A 402 -8.01 25.88 -11.00
C ARG A 402 -9.04 25.90 -12.12
N GLY A 403 -9.42 27.11 -12.53
CA GLY A 403 -10.53 27.30 -13.49
C GLY A 403 -11.86 26.81 -12.91
N GLU A 404 -12.48 25.85 -13.57
CA GLU A 404 -13.72 25.18 -13.13
C GLU A 404 -13.47 23.96 -12.23
N ILE A 405 -12.21 23.68 -11.90
CA ILE A 405 -11.82 22.52 -11.10
C ILE A 405 -11.55 22.97 -9.67
N GLU A 406 -12.27 22.40 -8.74
CA GLU A 406 -12.05 22.52 -7.31
C GLU A 406 -11.42 21.23 -6.80
N CYS A 407 -10.34 21.33 -6.04
CA CYS A 407 -9.67 20.18 -5.45
C CYS A 407 -9.36 20.40 -3.99
N THR A 408 -9.40 19.32 -3.24
CA THR A 408 -8.97 19.24 -1.86
C THR A 408 -7.95 18.13 -1.69
N VAL A 409 -6.80 18.45 -1.12
CA VAL A 409 -5.80 17.48 -0.66
C VAL A 409 -5.79 17.50 0.85
N VAL A 410 -6.00 16.37 1.50
CA VAL A 410 -5.95 16.23 2.95
C VAL A 410 -4.81 15.28 3.30
N ALA A 411 -3.86 15.75 4.10
CA ALA A 411 -2.77 14.97 4.68
C ALA A 411 -3.01 14.80 6.18
N ALA A 412 -3.33 13.59 6.62
CA ALA A 412 -3.70 13.30 8.00
C ALA A 412 -2.71 12.31 8.63
N ALA A 413 -2.30 12.59 9.85
CA ALA A 413 -1.47 11.72 10.67
C ALA A 413 -2.10 11.51 12.04
N ARG A 414 -1.93 10.33 12.63
CA ARG A 414 -2.25 10.11 14.04
C ARG A 414 -1.41 11.04 14.92
N VAL A 415 -1.93 11.42 16.06
CA VAL A 415 -1.22 12.30 17.01
C VAL A 415 0.10 11.67 17.48
N ASP A 416 0.16 10.34 17.56
CA ASP A 416 1.35 9.56 17.92
C ASP A 416 2.19 9.09 16.71
N ALA A 417 1.88 9.59 15.51
CA ALA A 417 2.64 9.26 14.30
C ALA A 417 4.09 9.72 14.41
N THR A 418 4.99 8.97 13.77
CA THR A 418 6.42 9.30 13.77
C THR A 418 6.71 10.60 13.03
N PRO A 419 7.79 11.30 13.38
CA PRO A 419 8.25 12.46 12.63
C PRO A 419 8.50 12.15 11.14
N ARG A 420 8.97 10.93 10.83
CA ARG A 420 9.20 10.52 9.44
C ARG A 420 7.90 10.33 8.66
N ALA A 421 6.88 9.72 9.26
CA ALA A 421 5.57 9.57 8.62
C ALA A 421 4.94 10.94 8.29
N ARG A 422 5.05 11.91 9.20
CA ARG A 422 4.61 13.29 8.97
C ARG A 422 5.40 13.98 7.86
N ALA A 423 6.73 13.85 7.88
CA ALA A 423 7.58 14.40 6.82
C ALA A 423 7.25 13.84 5.43
N LEU A 424 6.89 12.56 5.32
CA LEU A 424 6.46 11.95 4.05
C LEU A 424 5.10 12.50 3.58
N LEU A 425 4.19 12.85 4.49
CA LEU A 425 2.94 13.54 4.14
C LEU A 425 3.21 14.94 3.58
N ASP A 426 4.08 15.70 4.22
CA ASP A 426 4.46 17.04 3.75
C ASP A 426 5.14 16.96 2.38
N GLU A 427 6.03 15.97 2.21
CA GLU A 427 6.71 15.72 0.93
C GLU A 427 5.70 15.29 -0.17
N LEU A 428 4.68 14.49 0.15
CA LEU A 428 3.62 14.11 -0.78
C LEU A 428 2.87 15.34 -1.28
N VAL A 429 2.48 16.23 -0.38
CA VAL A 429 1.79 17.48 -0.76
C VAL A 429 2.69 18.39 -1.60
N ALA A 430 3.98 18.51 -1.24
CA ALA A 430 4.95 19.29 -1.99
C ALA A 430 5.22 18.74 -3.41
N ARG A 431 5.01 17.44 -3.64
CA ARG A 431 5.14 16.76 -4.93
C ARG A 431 3.86 16.78 -5.78
N LEU A 432 2.80 17.45 -5.31
CA LEU A 432 1.61 17.69 -6.13
C LEU A 432 1.98 18.60 -7.29
N ARG A 433 1.57 18.23 -8.50
CA ARG A 433 1.83 19.02 -9.70
C ARG A 433 0.65 18.99 -10.65
N PHE A 434 0.54 20.04 -11.47
CA PHE A 434 -0.48 20.15 -12.49
C PHE A 434 0.06 19.76 -13.86
N VAL A 435 -0.77 18.99 -14.58
CA VAL A 435 -0.54 18.56 -15.95
C VAL A 435 -1.74 18.99 -16.82
N ALA A 436 -1.68 18.74 -18.10
CA ALA A 436 -2.84 18.95 -18.96
C ALA A 436 -3.95 17.96 -18.59
N THR A 437 -5.19 18.42 -18.56
CA THR A 437 -6.37 17.57 -18.41
C THR A 437 -6.59 16.72 -19.65
N ASP A 438 -7.42 15.69 -19.55
CA ASP A 438 -7.80 14.89 -20.72
C ASP A 438 -8.46 15.75 -21.81
N ALA A 439 -9.28 16.74 -21.41
CA ALA A 439 -9.91 17.69 -22.32
C ALA A 439 -8.87 18.59 -23.03
N GLU A 440 -7.88 19.10 -22.30
CA GLU A 440 -6.78 19.88 -22.88
C GLU A 440 -5.96 19.01 -23.86
N THR A 441 -5.64 17.79 -23.49
CA THR A 441 -4.87 16.84 -24.30
C THR A 441 -5.61 16.51 -25.60
N ALA A 442 -6.91 16.21 -25.50
CA ALA A 442 -7.76 15.96 -26.67
C ALA A 442 -7.87 17.19 -27.59
N ALA A 443 -8.00 18.38 -27.01
CA ALA A 443 -8.07 19.63 -27.77
C ALA A 443 -6.73 20.00 -28.43
N ILE A 444 -5.61 19.76 -27.76
CA ILE A 444 -4.26 19.90 -28.33
C ILE A 444 -4.10 18.96 -29.51
N HIS A 445 -4.51 17.72 -29.40
CA HIS A 445 -4.45 16.73 -30.47
C HIS A 445 -5.36 17.13 -31.64
N ALA A 446 -6.60 17.59 -31.36
CA ALA A 446 -7.49 18.08 -32.41
C ALA A 446 -6.89 19.24 -33.23
N THR A 447 -6.20 20.19 -32.56
CA THR A 447 -5.52 21.29 -33.27
C THR A 447 -4.29 20.84 -34.05
N SER A 448 -3.61 19.76 -33.68
CA SER A 448 -2.52 19.18 -34.45
C SER A 448 -3.00 18.48 -35.72
N LEU A 449 -4.20 17.91 -35.70
CA LEU A 449 -4.82 17.25 -36.88
C LEU A 449 -5.50 18.26 -37.80
N ALA A 450 -6.01 19.37 -37.27
CA ALA A 450 -6.70 20.41 -38.06
C ALA A 450 -6.21 21.82 -37.65
N PRO A 451 -4.98 22.20 -38.05
CA PRO A 451 -4.34 23.46 -37.59
C PRO A 451 -5.03 24.73 -38.11
N ASP A 452 -5.81 24.64 -39.17
CA ASP A 452 -6.54 25.76 -39.77
C ASP A 452 -8.05 25.78 -39.42
N SER A 453 -8.50 24.92 -38.46
CA SER A 453 -9.89 24.88 -38.00
C SER A 453 -10.14 25.83 -36.84
N THR A 454 -10.99 26.82 -37.04
CA THR A 454 -11.49 27.75 -36.01
C THR A 454 -12.14 26.95 -34.84
N LYS A 455 -12.91 25.90 -35.20
CA LYS A 455 -13.56 25.01 -34.19
C LYS A 455 -12.55 24.35 -33.28
N ALA A 456 -11.46 23.79 -33.82
CA ALA A 456 -10.44 23.09 -33.04
C ALA A 456 -9.72 24.05 -32.08
N TRP A 457 -9.34 25.23 -32.55
CA TRP A 457 -8.68 26.24 -31.72
C TRP A 457 -9.61 26.83 -30.65
N LEU A 458 -10.89 27.03 -30.97
CA LEU A 458 -11.88 27.46 -30.00
C LEU A 458 -12.10 26.40 -28.89
N ALA A 459 -12.21 25.13 -29.28
CA ALA A 459 -12.31 24.04 -28.30
C ALA A 459 -11.05 23.96 -27.39
N ARG A 460 -9.87 24.19 -27.96
CA ARG A 460 -8.62 24.25 -27.20
C ARG A 460 -8.59 25.45 -26.24
N ALA A 461 -9.07 26.62 -26.66
CA ALA A 461 -9.16 27.78 -25.78
C ALA A 461 -10.08 27.51 -24.57
N LEU A 462 -11.24 26.93 -24.82
CA LEU A 462 -12.21 26.58 -23.77
C LEU A 462 -11.66 25.49 -22.82
N ALA A 463 -10.96 24.48 -23.35
CA ALA A 463 -10.35 23.45 -22.51
C ALA A 463 -9.27 24.02 -21.58
N HIS A 464 -8.40 24.90 -22.10
CA HIS A 464 -7.40 25.58 -21.26
C HIS A 464 -8.03 26.55 -20.25
N GLU A 465 -9.12 27.22 -20.60
CA GLU A 465 -9.85 28.11 -19.70
C GLU A 465 -10.45 27.31 -18.53
N ALA A 466 -11.18 26.22 -18.84
CA ALA A 466 -11.77 25.34 -17.85
C ALA A 466 -10.73 24.71 -16.91
N ALA A 467 -9.52 24.48 -17.41
CA ALA A 467 -8.38 24.00 -16.62
C ALA A 467 -7.60 25.13 -15.91
N GLY A 468 -8.00 26.41 -16.08
CA GLY A 468 -7.33 27.57 -15.48
C GLY A 468 -5.97 27.93 -16.07
N ASP A 469 -5.60 27.36 -17.23
CA ASP A 469 -4.38 27.75 -17.97
C ASP A 469 -4.66 28.98 -18.85
N VAL A 470 -4.71 30.15 -18.19
CA VAL A 470 -5.06 31.43 -18.81
C VAL A 470 -4.12 31.82 -19.95
N ALA A 471 -2.84 31.49 -19.86
CA ALA A 471 -1.87 31.84 -20.89
C ALA A 471 -2.11 31.05 -22.18
N SER A 472 -2.26 29.74 -22.08
CA SER A 472 -2.56 28.85 -23.19
C SER A 472 -3.95 29.12 -23.78
N ALA A 473 -4.95 29.40 -22.93
CA ALA A 473 -6.29 29.78 -23.38
C ALA A 473 -6.28 31.04 -24.26
N ARG A 474 -5.54 32.07 -23.83
CA ARG A 474 -5.38 33.32 -24.62
C ARG A 474 -4.73 33.07 -25.97
N GLY A 475 -3.65 32.28 -25.98
CA GLY A 475 -2.95 31.95 -27.25
C GLY A 475 -3.85 31.20 -28.21
N ALA A 476 -4.60 30.23 -27.74
CA ALA A 476 -5.54 29.47 -28.54
C ALA A 476 -6.72 30.32 -29.05
N LEU A 477 -7.25 31.21 -28.20
CA LEU A 477 -8.31 32.15 -28.59
C LEU A 477 -7.85 33.11 -29.68
N ALA A 478 -6.66 33.70 -29.55
CA ALA A 478 -6.08 34.57 -30.56
C ALA A 478 -5.88 33.85 -31.93
N ARG A 479 -5.49 32.56 -31.88
CA ARG A 479 -5.39 31.77 -33.10
C ARG A 479 -6.76 31.51 -33.75
N ALA A 480 -7.80 31.18 -32.94
CA ALA A 480 -9.17 31.03 -33.41
C ALA A 480 -9.70 32.35 -34.03
N GLU A 481 -9.38 33.50 -33.42
CA GLU A 481 -9.73 34.83 -33.95
C GLU A 481 -9.10 35.12 -35.31
N ALA A 482 -7.85 34.70 -35.53
CA ALA A 482 -7.19 34.85 -36.81
C ALA A 482 -7.84 33.98 -37.91
N LEU A 483 -8.33 32.80 -37.56
CA LEU A 483 -8.93 31.85 -38.50
C LEU A 483 -10.40 32.13 -38.82
N VAL A 484 -11.13 32.80 -37.92
CA VAL A 484 -12.59 33.06 -38.06
C VAL A 484 -12.94 33.92 -39.29
N VAL A 485 -11.97 34.61 -39.85
CA VAL A 485 -12.14 35.39 -41.12
C VAL A 485 -12.55 34.45 -42.26
N ALA A 486 -11.95 33.24 -42.31
CA ALA A 486 -12.26 32.21 -43.29
C ALA A 486 -13.52 31.41 -42.96
N GLU A 487 -13.93 31.35 -41.68
CA GLU A 487 -15.08 30.61 -41.15
C GLU A 487 -16.05 31.50 -40.38
N PRO A 488 -16.77 32.44 -41.02
CA PRO A 488 -17.57 33.45 -40.33
C PRO A 488 -18.69 32.94 -39.43
N SER A 489 -19.18 31.72 -39.66
CA SER A 489 -20.20 31.05 -38.86
C SER A 489 -19.78 30.85 -37.40
N TRP A 490 -18.49 30.88 -37.09
CA TRP A 490 -17.96 30.70 -35.72
C TRP A 490 -17.85 32.02 -34.94
N ARG A 491 -18.07 33.21 -35.58
CA ARG A 491 -17.94 34.52 -34.94
C ARG A 491 -18.76 34.65 -33.65
N PRO A 492 -20.06 34.26 -33.58
CA PRO A 492 -20.83 34.42 -32.35
C PRO A 492 -20.26 33.59 -31.21
N ARG A 493 -19.91 32.32 -31.46
CA ARG A 493 -19.34 31.41 -30.45
C ARG A 493 -17.97 31.87 -29.97
N LEU A 494 -17.15 32.41 -30.88
CA LEU A 494 -15.86 32.99 -30.54
C LEU A 494 -16.02 34.24 -29.69
N ALA A 495 -17.03 35.11 -29.97
CA ALA A 495 -17.34 36.27 -29.20
C ALA A 495 -17.83 35.87 -27.76
N ALA A 496 -18.66 34.82 -27.66
CA ALA A 496 -19.08 34.30 -26.36
C ALA A 496 -17.89 33.75 -25.55
N ALA A 497 -16.99 32.99 -26.17
CA ALA A 497 -15.78 32.51 -25.51
C ALA A 497 -14.88 33.64 -25.03
N ARG A 498 -14.73 34.68 -25.84
CA ARG A 498 -13.98 35.88 -25.43
C ARG A 498 -14.62 36.61 -24.25
N ALA A 499 -15.94 36.73 -24.25
CA ALA A 499 -16.66 37.33 -23.13
C ALA A 499 -16.44 36.55 -21.82
N ARG A 500 -16.55 35.24 -21.86
CA ARG A 500 -16.24 34.36 -20.71
C ARG A 500 -14.81 34.55 -20.22
N PHE A 501 -13.85 34.52 -21.13
CA PHE A 501 -12.42 34.67 -20.81
C PHE A 501 -12.11 36.02 -20.13
N GLU A 502 -12.69 37.14 -20.62
CA GLU A 502 -12.52 38.44 -19.99
C GLU A 502 -13.25 38.54 -18.64
N LEU A 503 -14.41 37.88 -18.51
CA LEU A 503 -15.19 37.81 -17.29
C LEU A 503 -14.48 37.04 -16.16
N ALA A 504 -13.85 35.93 -16.48
CA ALA A 504 -13.11 35.10 -15.52
C ALA A 504 -11.91 35.83 -14.89
N ARG A 505 -11.38 36.86 -15.55
CA ARG A 505 -10.22 37.64 -15.11
C ARG A 505 -10.52 38.82 -14.20
N GLY A 506 -11.78 39.17 -13.99
CA GLY A 506 -12.19 40.24 -13.04
C GLY A 506 -11.77 41.67 -13.40
N GLY A 507 -11.09 41.92 -14.54
CA GLY A 507 -10.44 43.17 -14.82
C GLY A 507 -10.90 43.94 -16.07
N ALA A 508 -11.63 43.31 -16.99
CA ALA A 508 -11.95 43.91 -18.29
C ALA A 508 -13.43 43.77 -18.63
N LEU A 509 -14.30 44.16 -17.68
CA LEU A 509 -15.75 44.04 -17.81
C LEU A 509 -16.30 44.79 -19.04
N ASP A 510 -15.67 45.88 -19.48
CA ASP A 510 -16.04 46.59 -20.72
C ASP A 510 -15.80 45.74 -21.98
N ARG A 511 -14.67 45.04 -22.01
CA ARG A 511 -14.37 44.14 -23.12
C ARG A 511 -15.24 42.88 -23.08
N ALA A 512 -15.55 42.38 -21.90
CA ALA A 512 -16.48 41.29 -21.72
C ALA A 512 -17.88 41.66 -22.23
N GLU A 513 -18.38 42.85 -21.92
CA GLU A 513 -19.68 43.34 -22.41
C GLU A 513 -19.70 43.48 -23.93
N THR A 514 -18.66 44.10 -24.51
CA THR A 514 -18.58 44.28 -25.96
C THR A 514 -18.62 42.92 -26.66
N ALA A 515 -17.88 41.94 -26.17
CA ALA A 515 -17.87 40.58 -26.72
C ALA A 515 -19.20 39.84 -26.49
N ALA A 516 -19.83 39.95 -25.31
CA ALA A 516 -21.13 39.33 -25.05
C ALA A 516 -22.25 39.90 -25.94
N ARG A 517 -22.28 41.24 -26.17
CA ARG A 517 -23.22 41.87 -27.10
C ARG A 517 -22.99 41.39 -28.55
N ALA A 518 -21.72 41.23 -28.97
CA ALA A 518 -21.41 40.67 -30.29
C ALA A 518 -21.86 39.20 -30.44
N ALA A 519 -21.78 38.41 -29.37
CA ALA A 519 -22.29 37.06 -29.37
C ALA A 519 -23.82 37.00 -29.54
N VAL A 520 -24.57 37.80 -28.78
CA VAL A 520 -26.03 37.91 -28.92
C VAL A 520 -26.44 38.42 -30.30
N ALA A 521 -25.77 39.49 -30.82
CA ALA A 521 -26.07 40.04 -32.14
C ALA A 521 -25.83 39.01 -33.28
N GLY A 522 -24.83 38.16 -33.14
CA GLY A 522 -24.48 37.14 -34.14
C GLY A 522 -25.29 35.85 -34.03
N ALA A 523 -25.86 35.56 -32.84
CA ALA A 523 -26.68 34.40 -32.56
C ALA A 523 -27.83 34.79 -31.62
N PRO A 524 -28.82 35.55 -32.14
CA PRO A 524 -29.88 36.08 -31.27
C PRO A 524 -30.79 35.00 -30.65
N ASP A 525 -30.84 33.80 -31.21
CA ASP A 525 -31.61 32.67 -30.72
C ASP A 525 -30.79 31.74 -29.78
N ASP A 526 -29.61 32.16 -29.34
CA ASP A 526 -28.78 31.42 -28.40
C ASP A 526 -29.03 31.93 -26.95
N ALA A 527 -29.76 31.13 -26.19
CA ALA A 527 -30.08 31.44 -24.78
C ALA A 527 -28.82 31.56 -23.90
N ASP A 528 -27.76 30.84 -24.21
CA ASP A 528 -26.50 30.90 -23.44
C ASP A 528 -25.77 32.22 -23.69
N ALA A 529 -25.83 32.75 -24.92
CA ALA A 529 -25.28 34.08 -25.23
C ALA A 529 -26.01 35.18 -24.44
N HIS A 530 -27.35 35.13 -24.35
CA HIS A 530 -28.14 36.04 -23.55
C HIS A 530 -27.86 35.94 -22.05
N ALA A 531 -27.75 34.70 -21.51
CA ALA A 531 -27.41 34.47 -20.10
C ALA A 531 -26.00 35.02 -19.77
N LEU A 532 -25.04 34.86 -20.67
CA LEU A 532 -23.70 35.41 -20.53
C LEU A 532 -23.71 36.95 -20.53
N LEU A 533 -24.48 37.59 -21.40
CA LEU A 533 -24.62 39.05 -21.42
C LEU A 533 -25.21 39.55 -20.09
N LEU A 534 -26.24 38.89 -19.57
CA LEU A 534 -26.83 39.25 -18.29
C LEU A 534 -25.85 39.15 -17.13
N GLU A 535 -25.03 38.07 -17.08
CA GLU A 535 -24.02 37.93 -16.04
C GLU A 535 -22.92 38.99 -16.13
N VAL A 536 -22.48 39.36 -17.33
CA VAL A 536 -21.53 40.47 -17.53
C VAL A 536 -22.10 41.77 -17.04
N LEU A 537 -23.34 42.10 -17.41
CA LEU A 537 -24.00 43.33 -17.00
C LEU A 537 -24.24 43.37 -15.50
N ARG A 538 -24.62 42.27 -14.89
CA ARG A 538 -24.76 42.12 -13.44
C ARG A 538 -23.44 42.42 -12.73
N ARG A 539 -22.32 41.83 -13.17
CA ARG A 539 -21.01 42.09 -12.55
C ARG A 539 -20.53 43.51 -12.73
N ARG A 540 -20.76 44.12 -13.90
CA ARG A 540 -20.48 45.55 -14.10
C ARG A 540 -21.26 46.45 -13.15
N ARG A 541 -22.56 46.18 -12.95
CA ARG A 541 -23.39 46.92 -12.00
C ARG A 541 -22.83 46.79 -10.57
N ILE A 542 -22.50 45.59 -10.12
CA ILE A 542 -21.90 45.36 -8.80
C ILE A 542 -20.58 46.12 -8.67
N ALA A 543 -19.70 46.04 -9.64
CA ALA A 543 -18.42 46.76 -9.64
C ALA A 543 -18.61 48.28 -9.58
N GLY A 544 -19.60 48.80 -10.30
CA GLY A 544 -19.96 50.21 -10.26
C GLY A 544 -20.50 50.65 -8.90
N LEU A 545 -21.22 49.79 -8.16
CA LEU A 545 -21.73 50.06 -6.83
C LEU A 545 -20.65 50.08 -5.74
N VAL A 546 -19.61 49.27 -5.90
CA VAL A 546 -18.54 49.06 -4.90
C VAL A 546 -17.35 49.99 -5.13
N ALA A 547 -17.23 50.62 -6.30
CA ALA A 547 -16.10 51.46 -6.64
C ALA A 547 -16.01 52.70 -5.72
N PRO A 548 -14.84 53.06 -5.21
CA PRO A 548 -14.64 54.30 -4.48
C PRO A 548 -15.02 55.50 -5.37
N GLY A 549 -15.97 56.34 -4.94
CA GLY A 549 -16.47 57.48 -5.71
C GLY A 549 -17.50 57.11 -6.79
N ALA A 550 -18.27 56.04 -6.58
CA ALA A 550 -19.27 55.53 -7.51
C ALA A 550 -20.19 56.65 -8.03
N ASP A 551 -20.32 56.75 -9.38
CA ASP A 551 -21.27 57.66 -10.03
C ASP A 551 -22.68 57.04 -9.98
N PRO A 552 -23.63 57.67 -9.26
CA PRO A 552 -25.01 57.18 -9.17
C PRO A 552 -25.71 57.09 -10.53
N ALA A 553 -25.45 58.04 -11.43
CA ALA A 553 -26.04 58.05 -12.76
C ALA A 553 -25.53 56.93 -13.64
N GLY A 554 -24.20 56.66 -13.64
CA GLY A 554 -23.59 55.54 -14.35
C GLY A 554 -24.06 54.18 -13.80
N THR A 555 -24.21 54.06 -12.47
CA THR A 555 -24.73 52.85 -11.84
C THR A 555 -26.21 52.60 -12.17
N ALA A 556 -27.02 53.62 -12.22
CA ALA A 556 -28.43 53.55 -12.65
C ALA A 556 -28.55 53.15 -14.12
N ALA A 557 -27.69 53.68 -15.00
CA ALA A 557 -27.64 53.30 -16.42
C ALA A 557 -27.27 51.81 -16.62
N LEU A 558 -26.32 51.30 -15.84
CA LEU A 558 -25.97 49.86 -15.85
C LEU A 558 -27.13 48.98 -15.36
N GLY A 559 -27.89 49.44 -14.38
CA GLY A 559 -29.11 48.79 -13.90
C GLY A 559 -30.19 48.70 -14.98
N ALA A 560 -30.43 49.81 -15.67
CA ALA A 560 -31.37 49.89 -16.78
C ALA A 560 -30.96 49.00 -17.97
N ALA A 561 -29.67 48.96 -18.30
CA ALA A 561 -29.14 48.10 -19.35
C ALA A 561 -29.31 46.61 -19.03
N HIS A 562 -29.06 46.19 -17.78
CA HIS A 562 -29.27 44.84 -17.32
C HIS A 562 -30.74 44.42 -17.40
N GLU A 563 -31.67 45.30 -16.96
CA GLU A 563 -33.10 45.01 -16.98
C GLU A 563 -33.66 44.96 -18.41
N ALA A 564 -33.20 45.84 -19.30
CA ALA A 564 -33.56 45.80 -20.71
C ALA A 564 -33.11 44.47 -21.37
N ALA A 565 -31.85 44.04 -21.16
CA ALA A 565 -31.34 42.78 -21.68
C ALA A 565 -32.11 41.57 -21.10
N ARG A 566 -32.52 41.63 -19.81
CA ARG A 566 -33.30 40.54 -19.18
C ARG A 566 -34.72 40.48 -19.78
N THR A 567 -35.34 41.60 -20.00
CA THR A 567 -36.67 41.69 -20.62
C THR A 567 -36.65 41.13 -22.03
N GLU A 568 -35.63 41.46 -22.82
CA GLU A 568 -35.45 40.93 -24.17
C GLU A 568 -35.25 39.39 -24.13
N ALA A 569 -34.35 38.90 -23.27
CA ALA A 569 -34.10 37.46 -23.12
C ALA A 569 -35.37 36.71 -22.68
N ARG A 570 -36.14 37.24 -21.74
CA ARG A 570 -37.43 36.66 -21.32
C ARG A 570 -38.45 36.59 -22.45
N ALA A 571 -38.57 37.63 -23.23
CA ALA A 571 -39.48 37.67 -24.36
C ALA A 571 -39.12 36.61 -25.42
N ARG A 572 -37.82 36.34 -25.58
CA ARG A 572 -37.30 35.40 -26.57
C ARG A 572 -37.29 33.95 -26.08
N PHE A 573 -37.10 33.75 -24.75
CA PHE A 573 -37.01 32.41 -24.12
C PHE A 573 -37.97 32.31 -22.91
N PRO A 574 -39.30 32.32 -23.15
CA PRO A 574 -40.29 32.45 -22.07
C PRO A 574 -40.35 31.29 -21.09
N GLY A 575 -39.79 30.14 -21.46
CA GLY A 575 -39.71 28.93 -20.60
C GLY A 575 -38.37 28.72 -19.88
N ASP A 576 -37.39 29.59 -20.08
CA ASP A 576 -36.06 29.42 -19.45
C ASP A 576 -36.00 30.15 -18.11
N GLY A 577 -35.91 29.35 -17.01
CA GLY A 577 -35.88 29.86 -15.64
C GLY A 577 -34.73 30.82 -15.34
N ARG A 578 -33.65 30.83 -16.14
CA ARG A 578 -32.51 31.74 -15.99
C ARG A 578 -32.92 33.22 -16.22
N PHE A 579 -33.99 33.44 -16.92
CA PHE A 579 -34.49 34.81 -17.25
C PHE A 579 -35.75 35.19 -16.42
N ALA A 580 -36.13 34.35 -15.46
CA ALA A 580 -37.24 34.63 -14.55
C ALA A 580 -37.01 35.90 -13.71
N PRO A 581 -38.07 36.50 -13.12
CA PRO A 581 -38.00 37.75 -12.36
C PRO A 581 -36.98 37.75 -11.23
#